data_c10e92f19ea2ea077ac0153cabd39f14
#
_entry.id   c10e92f19ea2ea077ac0153cabd39f14
#
_cell.length_a   1.000
_cell.length_b   1.000
_cell.length_c   1.000
_cell.angle_alpha   90.00
_cell.angle_beta   90.00
_cell.angle_gamma   90.00
#
_symmetry.space_group_name_H-M   'P 1'
#
loop_
_entity.id
_entity.type
_entity.pdbx_description
1 polymer ?
#
loop_
_entity_poly.entity_id
_entity_poly.type
_entity_poly.pdbx_seq_one_letter_code
_entity_poly.pdbx_strand_id
1 'polypeptide(L)'
;GELEGEGPADRIPSHGDPGVGGGDVGQDAVEGCEHRLGEALIPDLGGCRIGDRPIDFHMDALRAFGAIVDKSYEGIRLTAPHGLHGANIELPYPSVGATEQVLLTAVLAEGVTELKNAAIEPEIMDLIAILQKMGAIINVEPNRVIFIEGVEKLDGYQHTALFDRNEAASWASAALATEGDIFVGGARQQELM
;
A
#
# COMPACT_ATOMS: atom_id res chain seq x y z
N GLY A 1 -19.16 8.34 0.59
CA GLY A 1 -19.02 9.45 1.50
C GLY A 1 -17.84 10.29 1.08
N GLU A 2 -18.01 11.59 0.98
CA GLU A 2 -16.92 12.54 0.69
C GLU A 2 -16.01 12.59 1.91
N LEU A 3 -14.73 12.31 1.71
CA LEU A 3 -13.69 12.53 2.71
C LEU A 3 -12.98 13.84 2.37
N GLU A 4 -13.30 14.90 3.09
CA GLU A 4 -12.52 16.13 3.08
C GLU A 4 -11.30 15.94 4.00
N GLY A 5 -10.12 15.92 3.42
CA GLY A 5 -8.85 15.89 4.15
C GLY A 5 -8.39 17.30 4.48
N GLU A 6 -8.45 17.71 5.72
CA GLU A 6 -7.79 18.93 6.22
C GLU A 6 -6.27 18.72 6.24
N GLY A 7 -5.53 19.77 5.89
CA GLY A 7 -4.06 19.82 5.75
C GLY A 7 -3.28 19.44 7.01
N PRO A 8 -1.93 19.55 7.00
CA PRO A 8 -1.03 18.81 7.87
C PRO A 8 -1.33 19.09 9.34
N ALA A 9 -2.05 18.18 9.99
CA ALA A 9 -2.22 18.21 11.41
C ALA A 9 -1.04 17.50 12.07
N ASP A 10 -0.19 18.29 12.72
CA ASP A 10 0.75 17.85 13.76
C ASP A 10 -0.01 17.15 14.88
N ARG A 11 -0.29 15.87 14.75
CA ARG A 11 -0.66 14.99 15.86
C ARG A 11 -0.24 13.56 15.62
N ILE A 12 0.85 13.19 16.26
CA ILE A 12 1.17 11.80 16.56
C ILE A 12 0.09 11.30 17.53
N PRO A 13 -0.62 10.19 17.25
CA PRO A 13 -1.51 9.59 18.25
C PRO A 13 -0.67 9.11 19.44
N SER A 14 -0.95 9.65 20.62
CA SER A 14 -0.42 9.12 21.88
C SER A 14 -0.99 7.71 22.10
N HIS A 15 -0.17 6.79 22.60
CA HIS A 15 -0.55 5.45 23.03
C HIS A 15 -1.86 5.46 23.83
N GLY A 16 -2.85 4.71 23.35
CA GLY A 16 -3.99 4.28 24.11
C GLY A 16 -5.36 4.80 23.67
N ASP A 17 -5.85 4.32 22.53
CA ASP A 17 -7.30 4.30 22.28
C ASP A 17 -7.69 2.94 21.66
N PRO A 18 -8.39 2.05 22.38
CA PRO A 18 -8.83 0.76 21.86
C PRO A 18 -10.20 0.92 21.19
N GLY A 19 -10.24 1.20 19.90
CA GLY A 19 -11.54 1.31 19.24
C GLY A 19 -11.58 1.76 17.81
N VAL A 20 -10.65 1.30 16.96
CA VAL A 20 -10.81 1.45 15.51
C VAL A 20 -10.71 0.07 14.87
N GLY A 21 -11.73 -0.27 14.08
CA GLY A 21 -11.88 -1.57 13.45
C GLY A 21 -10.68 -1.99 12.61
N GLY A 22 -10.39 -3.29 12.66
CA GLY A 22 -9.19 -3.89 12.12
C GLY A 22 -9.10 -3.83 10.60
N GLY A 23 -8.60 -2.72 10.09
CA GLY A 23 -7.89 -2.64 8.83
C GLY A 23 -6.40 -2.85 9.12
N ASP A 24 -5.66 -3.33 8.15
CA ASP A 24 -4.24 -3.66 8.25
C ASP A 24 -3.38 -2.40 8.43
N VAL A 25 -3.59 -1.71 9.55
CA VAL A 25 -2.93 -0.43 9.91
C VAL A 25 -1.42 -0.59 10.18
N GLY A 26 -0.93 -1.82 10.22
CA GLY A 26 0.47 -2.11 10.56
C GLY A 26 1.45 -1.79 9.42
N GLN A 27 1.09 -2.06 8.17
CA GLN A 27 1.99 -1.84 7.03
C GLN A 27 2.05 -0.37 6.63
N ASP A 28 0.92 0.29 6.47
CA ASP A 28 0.85 1.70 6.05
C ASP A 28 1.50 2.66 7.05
N ALA A 29 1.37 2.36 8.37
CA ALA A 29 1.99 3.15 9.42
C ALA A 29 3.52 3.07 9.43
N VAL A 30 4.09 1.94 9.01
CA VAL A 30 5.53 1.70 8.97
C VAL A 30 6.20 2.50 7.86
N GLU A 31 5.63 2.50 6.67
CA GLU A 31 6.16 3.21 5.51
C GLU A 31 6.25 4.73 5.78
N GLY A 32 5.22 5.31 6.41
CA GLY A 32 5.24 6.70 6.81
C GLY A 32 6.29 7.04 7.88
N CYS A 33 6.63 6.10 8.76
CA CYS A 33 7.64 6.30 9.80
C CYS A 33 9.07 6.25 9.22
N GLU A 34 9.39 5.36 8.29
CA GLU A 34 10.72 5.28 7.69
C GLU A 34 11.11 6.57 6.96
N HIS A 35 10.21 7.13 6.16
CA HIS A 35 10.47 8.38 5.46
C HIS A 35 10.64 9.60 6.39
N ARG A 36 9.95 9.61 7.53
CA ARG A 36 9.96 10.76 8.44
C ARG A 36 11.03 10.67 9.52
N LEU A 37 11.27 9.48 10.06
CA LEU A 37 12.11 9.27 11.23
C LEU A 37 13.42 8.54 10.91
N GLY A 38 13.54 7.97 9.70
CA GLY A 38 14.68 7.15 9.30
C GLY A 38 14.74 5.79 9.99
N GLU A 39 13.75 5.46 10.84
CA GLU A 39 13.63 4.15 11.49
C GLU A 39 12.18 3.79 11.80
N ALA A 40 11.87 2.50 11.78
CA ALA A 40 10.60 1.92 12.21
C ALA A 40 10.82 0.57 12.89
N LEU A 41 9.94 0.22 13.83
CA LEU A 41 9.88 -1.10 14.46
C LEU A 41 8.50 -1.69 14.31
N ILE A 42 8.42 -2.86 13.67
CA ILE A 42 7.19 -3.64 13.52
C ILE A 42 7.24 -4.77 14.53
N PRO A 43 6.54 -4.69 15.67
CA PRO A 43 6.65 -5.71 16.73
C PRO A 43 6.03 -7.04 16.36
N ASP A 44 4.98 -7.06 15.57
CA ASP A 44 4.30 -8.26 15.07
C ASP A 44 3.54 -7.93 13.80
N LEU A 45 3.35 -8.92 12.95
CA LEU A 45 2.53 -8.78 11.75
C LEU A 45 1.06 -9.01 12.11
N GLY A 46 0.25 -7.98 11.96
CA GLY A 46 -1.18 -8.04 12.19
C GLY A 46 -1.93 -8.89 11.15
N GLY A 47 -3.25 -8.93 11.28
CA GLY A 47 -4.18 -9.55 10.34
C GLY A 47 -4.72 -10.92 10.73
N CYS A 48 -5.58 -11.51 9.89
CA CYS A 48 -6.22 -12.80 10.15
C CYS A 48 -5.22 -13.96 10.17
N ARG A 49 -5.32 -14.85 11.15
CA ARG A 49 -4.47 -16.05 11.28
C ARG A 49 -4.98 -17.19 10.37
N ILE A 50 -4.96 -16.98 9.06
CA ILE A 50 -5.38 -17.99 8.08
C ILE A 50 -4.20 -18.70 7.39
N GLY A 51 -2.99 -18.51 7.88
CA GLY A 51 -1.74 -19.09 7.35
C GLY A 51 -0.57 -18.15 7.48
N ASP A 52 0.61 -18.63 7.05
CA ASP A 52 1.81 -17.83 6.98
C ASP A 52 1.62 -16.71 5.94
N ARG A 53 1.95 -15.48 6.32
CA ARG A 53 1.98 -14.33 5.41
C ARG A 53 3.42 -14.04 5.04
N PRO A 54 3.89 -14.48 3.87
CA PRO A 54 5.24 -14.16 3.43
C PRO A 54 5.32 -12.65 3.15
N ILE A 55 6.25 -11.98 3.81
CA ILE A 55 6.56 -10.56 3.60
C ILE A 55 7.91 -10.38 2.90
N ASP A 56 8.43 -11.44 2.31
CA ASP A 56 9.78 -11.42 1.72
C ASP A 56 9.88 -10.38 0.60
N PHE A 57 8.85 -10.26 -0.24
CA PHE A 57 8.84 -9.26 -1.32
C PHE A 57 8.86 -7.82 -0.79
N HIS A 58 8.15 -7.58 0.33
CA HIS A 58 8.15 -6.29 1.00
C HIS A 58 9.54 -5.96 1.53
N MET A 59 10.15 -6.90 2.25
CA MET A 59 11.49 -6.71 2.83
C MET A 59 12.56 -6.55 1.74
N ASP A 60 12.45 -7.29 0.65
CA ASP A 60 13.40 -7.20 -0.46
C ASP A 60 13.26 -5.88 -1.22
N ALA A 61 12.04 -5.39 -1.39
CA ALA A 61 11.79 -4.07 -1.95
C ALA A 61 12.41 -2.97 -1.08
N LEU A 62 12.17 -2.98 0.23
CA LEU A 62 12.76 -2.00 1.16
C LEU A 62 14.30 -2.03 1.14
N ARG A 63 14.91 -3.22 1.10
CA ARG A 63 16.36 -3.35 0.94
C ARG A 63 16.86 -2.76 -0.38
N ALA A 64 16.10 -2.94 -1.45
CA ALA A 64 16.45 -2.35 -2.75
C ALA A 64 16.44 -0.81 -2.71
N PHE A 65 15.54 -0.21 -1.94
CA PHE A 65 15.53 1.23 -1.67
C PHE A 65 16.67 1.71 -0.74
N GLY A 66 17.43 0.80 -0.15
CA GLY A 66 18.55 1.11 0.75
C GLY A 66 18.24 0.98 2.24
N ALA A 67 17.05 0.50 2.61
CA ALA A 67 16.74 0.23 4.01
C ALA A 67 17.52 -0.97 4.54
N ILE A 68 17.93 -0.89 5.80
CA ILE A 68 18.50 -1.98 6.58
C ILE A 68 17.35 -2.66 7.32
N VAL A 69 17.19 -3.97 7.11
CA VAL A 69 16.11 -4.77 7.67
C VAL A 69 16.69 -5.78 8.66
N ASP A 70 16.49 -5.56 9.94
CA ASP A 70 16.93 -6.42 11.03
C ASP A 70 15.74 -7.15 11.67
N LYS A 71 15.79 -8.49 11.67
CA LYS A 71 14.78 -9.33 12.32
C LYS A 71 15.29 -9.76 13.70
N SER A 72 14.48 -9.51 14.74
CA SER A 72 14.77 -9.89 16.12
C SER A 72 13.55 -10.51 16.80
N TYR A 73 13.69 -10.91 18.06
CA TYR A 73 12.55 -11.34 18.87
C TYR A 73 11.56 -10.22 19.22
N GLU A 74 12.00 -8.96 19.11
CA GLU A 74 11.15 -7.78 19.33
C GLU A 74 10.34 -7.41 18.09
N GLY A 75 10.64 -8.03 16.94
CA GLY A 75 10.02 -7.75 15.66
C GLY A 75 11.01 -7.44 14.55
N ILE A 76 10.56 -6.72 13.56
CA ILE A 76 11.34 -6.28 12.40
C ILE A 76 11.69 -4.81 12.60
N ARG A 77 12.97 -4.52 12.69
CA ARG A 77 13.50 -3.14 12.72
C ARG A 77 13.94 -2.76 11.32
N LEU A 78 13.50 -1.60 10.89
CA LEU A 78 13.85 -0.98 9.62
C LEU A 78 14.59 0.32 9.91
N THR A 79 15.72 0.55 9.22
CA THR A 79 16.45 1.81 9.33
C THR A 79 16.92 2.27 7.95
N ALA A 80 16.85 3.57 7.71
CA ALA A 80 17.29 4.20 6.46
C ALA A 80 18.26 5.38 6.80
N PRO A 81 19.48 5.10 7.27
CA PRO A 81 20.39 6.13 7.76
C PRO A 81 20.85 7.13 6.69
N HIS A 82 20.71 6.78 5.43
CA HIS A 82 21.06 7.62 4.27
C HIS A 82 19.84 8.05 3.45
N GLY A 83 18.63 7.85 3.99
CA GLY A 83 17.39 8.00 3.24
C GLY A 83 17.11 6.80 2.33
N LEU A 84 15.99 6.87 1.64
CA LEU A 84 15.59 5.86 0.65
C LEU A 84 15.81 6.41 -0.76
N HIS A 85 16.34 5.57 -1.64
CA HIS A 85 16.72 5.95 -3.00
C HIS A 85 15.99 5.08 -4.02
N GLY A 86 15.70 5.67 -5.19
CA GLY A 86 15.08 4.97 -6.30
C GLY A 86 15.83 3.69 -6.67
N ALA A 87 15.11 2.65 -7.05
CA ALA A 87 15.64 1.32 -7.28
C ALA A 87 15.04 0.63 -8.51
N ASN A 88 15.74 -0.39 -9.03
CA ASN A 88 15.19 -1.30 -10.01
C ASN A 88 14.69 -2.56 -9.29
N ILE A 89 13.38 -2.75 -9.29
CA ILE A 89 12.72 -3.83 -8.56
C ILE A 89 11.95 -4.69 -9.57
N GLU A 90 12.15 -6.00 -9.52
CA GLU A 90 11.37 -6.97 -10.28
C GLU A 90 10.70 -7.94 -9.31
N LEU A 91 9.36 -7.90 -9.24
CA LEU A 91 8.62 -8.82 -8.39
C LEU A 91 8.58 -10.20 -9.02
N PRO A 92 8.90 -11.28 -8.27
CA PRO A 92 8.80 -12.65 -8.77
C PRO A 92 7.36 -13.04 -9.14
N TYR A 93 6.41 -12.36 -8.54
CA TYR A 93 4.97 -12.52 -8.70
C TYR A 93 4.30 -11.14 -8.61
N PRO A 94 3.26 -10.83 -9.42
CA PRO A 94 2.58 -9.53 -9.38
C PRO A 94 1.72 -9.40 -8.12
N SER A 95 2.37 -9.27 -6.97
CA SER A 95 1.74 -9.09 -5.67
C SER A 95 1.15 -7.70 -5.55
N VAL A 96 -0.14 -7.60 -5.19
CA VAL A 96 -0.82 -6.33 -4.93
C VAL A 96 -0.13 -5.59 -3.78
N GLY A 97 -0.01 -6.20 -2.60
CA GLY A 97 0.58 -5.55 -1.43
C GLY A 97 2.04 -5.12 -1.65
N ALA A 98 2.87 -5.94 -2.32
CA ALA A 98 4.24 -5.55 -2.62
C ALA A 98 4.30 -4.38 -3.63
N THR A 99 3.37 -4.34 -4.60
CA THR A 99 3.26 -3.21 -5.54
C THR A 99 2.84 -1.93 -4.82
N GLU A 100 1.86 -2.01 -3.92
CA GLU A 100 1.41 -0.88 -3.08
C GLU A 100 2.57 -0.33 -2.27
N GLN A 101 3.31 -1.20 -1.57
CA GLN A 101 4.45 -0.76 -0.79
C GLN A 101 5.52 -0.09 -1.64
N VAL A 102 5.87 -0.65 -2.81
CA VAL A 102 6.86 -0.02 -3.71
C VAL A 102 6.37 1.35 -4.16
N LEU A 103 5.09 1.50 -4.53
CA LEU A 103 4.51 2.79 -4.90
C LEU A 103 4.62 3.80 -3.77
N LEU A 104 4.15 3.45 -2.56
CA LEU A 104 4.15 4.34 -1.39
C LEU A 104 5.57 4.73 -0.96
N THR A 105 6.53 3.82 -1.09
CA THR A 105 7.94 4.10 -0.78
C THR A 105 8.59 4.96 -1.85
N ALA A 106 8.40 4.62 -3.13
CA ALA A 106 9.09 5.25 -4.25
C ALA A 106 8.71 6.72 -4.46
N VAL A 107 7.46 7.11 -4.16
CA VAL A 107 6.99 8.49 -4.40
C VAL A 107 7.74 9.55 -3.59
N LEU A 108 8.40 9.17 -2.50
CA LEU A 108 9.22 10.05 -1.68
C LEU A 108 10.70 9.63 -1.62
N ALA A 109 11.09 8.53 -2.28
CA ALA A 109 12.49 8.11 -2.38
C ALA A 109 13.26 9.01 -3.36
N GLU A 110 14.52 9.33 -3.08
CA GLU A 110 15.34 10.16 -3.96
C GLU A 110 15.68 9.45 -5.27
N GLY A 111 15.29 10.00 -6.40
CA GLY A 111 15.59 9.46 -7.73
C GLY A 111 14.41 8.75 -8.39
N VAL A 112 14.70 7.78 -9.25
CA VAL A 112 13.70 7.07 -10.06
C VAL A 112 13.68 5.59 -9.70
N THR A 113 12.48 5.07 -9.51
CA THR A 113 12.23 3.63 -9.32
C THR A 113 11.63 3.03 -10.59
N GLU A 114 12.17 1.91 -11.05
CA GLU A 114 11.57 1.05 -12.06
C GLU A 114 11.03 -0.21 -11.39
N LEU A 115 9.72 -0.38 -11.39
CA LEU A 115 9.06 -1.58 -10.88
C LEU A 115 8.59 -2.45 -12.04
N LYS A 116 9.11 -3.67 -12.15
CA LYS A 116 8.72 -4.69 -13.13
C LYS A 116 7.82 -5.74 -12.50
N ASN A 117 6.98 -6.34 -13.33
CA ASN A 117 6.00 -7.35 -12.94
C ASN A 117 5.07 -6.86 -11.82
N ALA A 118 4.69 -5.60 -11.88
CA ALA A 118 3.77 -4.98 -10.94
C ALA A 118 2.35 -5.56 -11.03
N ALA A 119 1.60 -5.52 -9.94
CA ALA A 119 0.16 -5.67 -9.97
C ALA A 119 -0.46 -4.47 -10.73
N ILE A 120 -1.52 -4.72 -11.48
CA ILE A 120 -2.24 -3.69 -12.25
C ILE A 120 -3.76 -3.79 -12.05
N GLU A 121 -4.16 -4.38 -10.95
CA GLU A 121 -5.55 -4.50 -10.52
C GLU A 121 -6.18 -3.11 -10.35
N PRO A 122 -7.50 -2.98 -10.41
CA PRO A 122 -8.19 -1.69 -10.31
C PRO A 122 -7.78 -0.86 -9.09
N GLU A 123 -7.58 -1.50 -7.93
CA GLU A 123 -7.12 -0.88 -6.69
C GLU A 123 -5.72 -0.25 -6.80
N ILE A 124 -4.81 -0.88 -7.53
CA ILE A 124 -3.48 -0.32 -7.81
C ILE A 124 -3.58 0.91 -8.70
N MET A 125 -4.42 0.84 -9.73
CA MET A 125 -4.62 1.99 -10.64
C MET A 125 -5.30 3.15 -9.92
N ASP A 126 -6.19 2.87 -8.95
CA ASP A 126 -6.82 3.87 -8.11
C ASP A 126 -5.81 4.53 -7.15
N LEU A 127 -4.95 3.74 -6.51
CA LEU A 127 -3.84 4.24 -5.69
C LEU A 127 -2.90 5.15 -6.51
N ILE A 128 -2.51 4.74 -7.71
CA ILE A 128 -1.69 5.57 -8.60
C ILE A 128 -2.41 6.90 -8.91
N ALA A 129 -3.71 6.86 -9.20
CA ALA A 129 -4.49 8.06 -9.48
C ALA A 129 -4.56 9.00 -8.26
N ILE A 130 -4.65 8.47 -7.04
CA ILE A 130 -4.57 9.27 -5.80
C ILE A 130 -3.19 9.90 -5.67
N LEU A 131 -2.12 9.12 -5.76
CA LEU A 131 -0.75 9.60 -5.62
C LEU A 131 -0.42 10.67 -6.67
N GLN A 132 -0.86 10.51 -7.91
CA GLN A 132 -0.72 11.54 -8.95
C GLN A 132 -1.47 12.83 -8.62
N LYS A 133 -2.67 12.75 -8.03
CA LYS A 133 -3.38 13.94 -7.53
C LYS A 133 -2.65 14.63 -6.39
N MET A 134 -1.90 13.88 -5.60
CA MET A 134 -1.04 14.40 -4.54
C MET A 134 0.28 14.99 -5.06
N GLY A 135 0.53 14.92 -6.36
CA GLY A 135 1.74 15.47 -7.01
C GLY A 135 2.82 14.44 -7.31
N ALA A 136 2.58 13.14 -7.10
CA ALA A 136 3.53 12.11 -7.47
C ALA A 136 3.68 11.99 -8.99
N ILE A 137 4.90 11.66 -9.45
CA ILE A 137 5.23 11.47 -10.87
C ILE A 137 5.32 9.96 -11.11
N ILE A 138 4.26 9.40 -11.69
CA ILE A 138 4.13 7.96 -11.93
C ILE A 138 3.71 7.72 -13.38
N ASN A 139 4.43 6.83 -14.08
CA ASN A 139 4.11 6.38 -15.43
C ASN A 139 3.93 4.86 -15.45
N VAL A 140 2.79 4.41 -15.96
CA VAL A 140 2.49 2.99 -16.14
C VAL A 140 2.73 2.63 -17.60
N GLU A 141 3.63 1.71 -17.82
CA GLU A 141 4.03 1.22 -19.15
C GLU A 141 3.42 -0.15 -19.45
N PRO A 142 3.41 -0.58 -20.73
CA PRO A 142 3.02 -1.95 -21.08
C PRO A 142 3.81 -3.01 -20.31
N ASN A 143 3.28 -4.23 -20.25
CA ASN A 143 3.93 -5.37 -19.61
C ASN A 143 4.19 -5.24 -18.10
N ARG A 144 3.33 -4.54 -17.38
CA ARG A 144 3.37 -4.41 -15.91
C ARG A 144 4.65 -3.71 -15.42
N VAL A 145 5.08 -2.69 -16.13
CA VAL A 145 6.21 -1.85 -15.73
C VAL A 145 5.69 -0.50 -15.25
N ILE A 146 6.15 -0.05 -14.08
CA ILE A 146 5.80 1.24 -13.50
C ILE A 146 7.09 2.00 -13.21
N PHE A 147 7.16 3.24 -13.68
CA PHE A 147 8.22 4.18 -13.34
C PHE A 147 7.69 5.22 -12.35
N ILE A 148 8.40 5.42 -11.27
CA ILE A 148 8.05 6.37 -10.20
C ILE A 148 9.26 7.28 -9.98
N GLU A 149 9.06 8.58 -10.13
CA GLU A 149 10.05 9.58 -9.77
C GLU A 149 9.70 10.18 -8.41
N GLY A 150 10.63 10.12 -7.47
CA GLY A 150 10.42 10.63 -6.13
C GLY A 150 10.29 12.15 -6.10
N VAL A 151 9.40 12.64 -5.25
CA VAL A 151 9.15 14.06 -5.03
C VAL A 151 9.48 14.47 -3.60
N GLU A 152 9.82 15.73 -3.37
CA GLU A 152 10.15 16.21 -2.01
C GLU A 152 8.98 16.13 -1.04
N LYS A 153 7.75 16.26 -1.53
CA LYS A 153 6.53 16.23 -0.73
C LYS A 153 5.33 15.85 -1.58
N LEU A 154 4.33 15.31 -0.91
CA LEU A 154 2.99 15.13 -1.46
C LEU A 154 2.04 16.18 -0.90
N ASP A 155 1.13 16.68 -1.72
CA ASP A 155 0.10 17.62 -1.33
C ASP A 155 -1.18 16.90 -0.87
N GLY A 156 -2.13 17.64 -0.30
CA GLY A 156 -3.45 17.10 0.04
C GLY A 156 -4.23 16.71 -1.22
N TYR A 157 -5.22 15.82 -1.04
CA TYR A 157 -6.03 15.31 -2.15
C TYR A 157 -7.52 15.28 -1.82
N GLN A 158 -8.34 15.19 -2.88
CA GLN A 158 -9.74 14.84 -2.82
C GLN A 158 -10.00 13.70 -3.80
N HIS A 159 -10.50 12.58 -3.30
CA HIS A 159 -10.72 11.38 -4.09
C HIS A 159 -11.87 10.55 -3.52
N THR A 160 -12.62 9.89 -4.39
CA THR A 160 -13.62 8.88 -4.01
C THR A 160 -13.05 7.52 -4.38
N ALA A 161 -12.78 6.70 -3.38
CA ALA A 161 -12.23 5.36 -3.56
C ALA A 161 -13.18 4.46 -4.36
N LEU A 162 -12.61 3.48 -5.03
CA LEU A 162 -13.36 2.42 -5.69
C LEU A 162 -14.17 1.60 -4.67
N PHE A 163 -15.25 0.98 -5.14
CA PHE A 163 -15.94 -0.04 -4.36
C PHE A 163 -15.09 -1.31 -4.28
N ASP A 164 -15.18 -2.01 -3.15
CA ASP A 164 -14.46 -3.27 -2.97
C ASP A 164 -15.08 -4.38 -3.82
N ARG A 165 -14.37 -4.75 -4.89
CA ARG A 165 -14.78 -5.84 -5.79
C ARG A 165 -14.72 -7.23 -5.11
N ASN A 166 -13.84 -7.41 -4.12
CA ASN A 166 -13.72 -8.67 -3.37
C ASN A 166 -14.92 -8.86 -2.45
N GLU A 167 -15.38 -7.78 -1.81
CA GLU A 167 -16.61 -7.80 -1.02
C GLU A 167 -17.82 -8.12 -1.91
N ALA A 168 -17.93 -7.48 -3.07
CA ALA A 168 -19.00 -7.77 -4.02
C ALA A 168 -19.01 -9.23 -4.47
N ALA A 169 -17.85 -9.81 -4.78
CA ALA A 169 -17.71 -11.23 -5.12
C ALA A 169 -18.09 -12.16 -3.94
N SER A 170 -17.74 -11.78 -2.72
CA SER A 170 -18.09 -12.52 -1.50
C SER A 170 -19.60 -12.58 -1.28
N TRP A 171 -20.29 -11.46 -1.44
CA TRP A 171 -21.74 -11.39 -1.34
C TRP A 171 -22.44 -12.19 -2.45
N ALA A 172 -21.92 -12.10 -3.69
CA ALA A 172 -22.44 -12.91 -4.80
C ALA A 172 -22.27 -14.42 -4.50
N SER A 173 -21.12 -14.83 -3.95
CA SER A 173 -20.88 -16.23 -3.55
C SER A 173 -21.85 -16.68 -2.45
N ALA A 174 -22.13 -15.81 -1.47
CA ALA A 174 -23.10 -16.10 -0.41
C ALA A 174 -24.52 -16.30 -0.99
N ALA A 175 -24.95 -15.45 -1.93
CA ALA A 175 -26.25 -15.58 -2.58
C ALA A 175 -26.36 -16.90 -3.36
N LEU A 176 -25.31 -17.26 -4.13
CA LEU A 176 -25.28 -18.54 -4.85
C LEU A 176 -25.33 -19.77 -3.91
N ALA A 177 -24.58 -19.72 -2.80
CA ALA A 177 -24.52 -20.82 -1.84
C ALA A 177 -25.85 -21.05 -1.08
N THR A 178 -26.65 -20.00 -0.94
CA THR A 178 -27.93 -20.05 -0.20
C THR A 178 -29.16 -20.05 -1.10
N GLU A 179 -28.98 -20.12 -2.43
CA GLU A 179 -30.08 -19.95 -3.42
C GLU A 179 -30.87 -18.64 -3.17
N GLY A 180 -30.18 -17.65 -2.63
CA GLY A 180 -30.76 -16.36 -2.29
C GLY A 180 -30.70 -15.36 -3.45
N ASP A 181 -31.35 -14.21 -3.24
CA ASP A 181 -31.33 -13.07 -4.15
C ASP A 181 -30.76 -11.86 -3.40
N ILE A 182 -29.75 -11.17 -3.97
CA ILE A 182 -29.10 -10.04 -3.36
C ILE A 182 -28.77 -8.97 -4.41
N PHE A 183 -28.97 -7.71 -4.05
CA PHE A 183 -28.51 -6.58 -4.83
C PHE A 183 -27.31 -5.92 -4.16
N VAL A 184 -26.16 -5.89 -4.85
CA VAL A 184 -24.95 -5.24 -4.40
C VAL A 184 -24.79 -3.91 -5.14
N GLY A 185 -25.07 -2.81 -4.45
CA GLY A 185 -24.94 -1.46 -5.01
C GLY A 185 -23.47 -1.08 -5.23
N GLY A 186 -23.18 -0.41 -6.35
CA GLY A 186 -21.84 0.09 -6.66
C GLY A 186 -20.87 -0.92 -7.29
N ALA A 187 -21.18 -2.20 -7.26
CA ALA A 187 -20.37 -3.21 -7.94
C ALA A 187 -20.34 -2.97 -9.46
N ARG A 188 -19.13 -2.90 -10.03
CA ARG A 188 -18.93 -2.70 -11.46
C ARG A 188 -18.48 -4.01 -12.09
N GLN A 189 -19.24 -4.50 -13.07
CA GLN A 189 -18.95 -5.74 -13.77
C GLN A 189 -17.53 -5.75 -14.37
N GLN A 190 -17.06 -4.61 -14.86
CA GLN A 190 -15.73 -4.47 -15.47
C GLN A 190 -14.58 -4.69 -14.47
N GLU A 191 -14.82 -4.51 -13.18
CA GLU A 191 -13.83 -4.70 -12.13
C GLU A 191 -13.82 -6.14 -11.58
N LEU A 192 -14.83 -6.94 -11.95
CA LEU A 192 -14.97 -8.36 -11.57
C LEU A 192 -14.42 -9.33 -12.63
N MET A 193 -14.02 -8.83 -13.78
CA MET A 193 -13.41 -9.59 -14.88
C MET A 193 -11.89 -9.32 -14.91
#